data_c26ea63c71e74f19532af07fc891054d
#
_entry.id   c26ea63c71e74f19532af07fc891054d
#
_cell.length_a   1.000
_cell.length_b   1.000
_cell.length_c   1.000
_cell.angle_alpha   90.00
_cell.angle_beta   90.00
_cell.angle_gamma   90.00
#
_symmetry.space_group_name_H-M   'P 1'
#
loop_
_entity.id
_entity.type
_entity.pdbx_description
1 polymer ?
#
loop_
_entity_poly.entity_id
_entity_poly.type
_entity_poly.pdbx_seq_one_letter_code
_entity_poly.pdbx_strand_id
1 'polypeptide(L)'
;AFYDKLDASQKRLLLKEVQKNGTKFFNRFNNHLENHIADNHVWQMAFRIFTMATFSVYGDLPEAEVWADYCYNLWVARFPGLNQDGAWHNGDSYFHVNIRTLIEVPYFYSRISGYDFFSDPWYEGSAMYVIYQQPPFSKSAGNGSSHQNVLQPNGVRVGYADALARLINNTYSADYVRCILQKESDLLRKAFMAKTGDLSWFRLQNHTPLPEGRKMKDLPLAYVFPQTGVATLMSDWENFSRNAMLTFRSSPYGSTSHAIANQNAFNTFFDGKPLFYSSGHHISFTDEHSVYCHRSTR
;
A
#
# COMPACT_ATOMS: atom_id res chain seq x y z
N ALA A 1 -24.19 9.61 0.86
CA ALA A 1 -24.51 11.03 1.10
C ALA A 1 -25.14 11.73 -0.12
N PHE A 2 -24.83 11.32 -1.37
CA PHE A 2 -25.45 11.90 -2.58
C PHE A 2 -26.60 11.05 -3.13
N TYR A 3 -26.57 9.75 -2.93
CA TYR A 3 -27.54 8.81 -3.49
C TYR A 3 -28.97 9.16 -3.08
N ASP A 4 -29.21 9.51 -1.83
CA ASP A 4 -30.53 9.88 -1.31
C ASP A 4 -31.07 11.19 -1.90
N LYS A 5 -30.19 12.01 -2.50
CA LYS A 5 -30.54 13.29 -3.15
C LYS A 5 -30.85 13.14 -4.63
N LEU A 6 -30.64 11.95 -5.21
CA LEU A 6 -30.94 11.68 -6.60
C LEU A 6 -32.45 11.45 -6.78
N ASP A 7 -32.98 11.95 -7.87
CA ASP A 7 -34.35 11.60 -8.29
C ASP A 7 -34.44 10.16 -8.84
N ALA A 8 -35.63 9.67 -9.05
CA ALA A 8 -35.88 8.29 -9.50
C ALA A 8 -35.27 7.98 -10.88
N SER A 9 -35.16 8.97 -11.76
CA SER A 9 -34.53 8.79 -13.08
C SER A 9 -33.03 8.69 -12.97
N GLN A 10 -32.42 9.57 -12.17
CA GLN A 10 -31.01 9.57 -11.89
C GLN A 10 -30.56 8.29 -11.17
N LYS A 11 -31.33 7.81 -10.19
CA LYS A 11 -31.09 6.53 -9.52
C LYS A 11 -31.07 5.36 -10.49
N ARG A 12 -32.12 5.28 -11.36
CA ARG A 12 -32.18 4.21 -12.37
C ARG A 12 -31.00 4.23 -13.34
N LEU A 13 -30.55 5.42 -13.77
CA LEU A 13 -29.41 5.54 -14.65
C LEU A 13 -28.11 5.08 -13.95
N LEU A 14 -27.91 5.51 -12.71
CA LEU A 14 -26.74 5.11 -11.89
C LEU A 14 -26.74 3.58 -11.70
N LEU A 15 -27.85 2.99 -11.26
CA LEU A 15 -27.95 1.54 -11.04
C LEU A 15 -27.70 0.76 -12.32
N LYS A 16 -28.23 1.20 -13.45
CA LYS A 16 -27.98 0.57 -14.76
C LYS A 16 -26.51 0.59 -15.14
N GLU A 17 -25.81 1.70 -14.92
CA GLU A 17 -24.38 1.79 -15.23
C GLU A 17 -23.53 0.96 -14.25
N VAL A 18 -23.87 0.93 -12.96
CA VAL A 18 -23.20 0.08 -11.98
C VAL A 18 -23.44 -1.39 -12.30
N GLN A 19 -24.67 -1.81 -12.62
CA GLN A 19 -25.01 -3.18 -13.01
C GLN A 19 -24.18 -3.62 -14.22
N LYS A 20 -24.18 -2.82 -15.29
CA LYS A 20 -23.44 -3.11 -16.53
C LYS A 20 -21.94 -3.28 -16.29
N ASN A 21 -21.34 -2.33 -15.58
CA ASN A 21 -19.89 -2.36 -15.33
C ASN A 21 -19.53 -3.39 -14.26
N GLY A 22 -20.33 -3.53 -13.20
CA GLY A 22 -20.15 -4.52 -12.15
C GLY A 22 -20.19 -5.96 -12.71
N THR A 23 -21.19 -6.29 -13.51
CA THR A 23 -21.28 -7.59 -14.18
C THR A 23 -20.04 -7.87 -15.04
N LYS A 24 -19.56 -6.86 -15.78
CA LYS A 24 -18.33 -6.99 -16.59
C LYS A 24 -17.09 -7.27 -15.73
N PHE A 25 -16.94 -6.55 -14.61
CA PHE A 25 -15.83 -6.77 -13.68
C PHE A 25 -15.92 -8.13 -12.99
N PHE A 26 -17.10 -8.47 -12.47
CA PHE A 26 -17.33 -9.77 -11.83
C PHE A 26 -16.97 -10.95 -12.74
N ASN A 27 -17.50 -10.95 -13.97
CA ASN A 27 -17.20 -12.00 -14.94
C ASN A 27 -15.72 -12.08 -15.27
N ARG A 28 -15.03 -10.95 -15.33
CA ARG A 28 -13.60 -10.90 -15.63
C ARG A 28 -12.77 -11.44 -14.47
N PHE A 29 -13.09 -11.08 -13.24
CA PHE A 29 -12.41 -11.61 -12.06
C PHE A 29 -12.64 -13.10 -11.91
N ASN A 30 -13.87 -13.52 -11.93
CA ASN A 30 -14.25 -14.91 -11.71
C ASN A 30 -13.68 -15.86 -12.79
N ASN A 31 -13.61 -15.44 -14.04
CA ASN A 31 -13.19 -16.30 -15.14
C ASN A 31 -11.69 -16.28 -15.44
N HIS A 32 -10.98 -15.19 -15.18
CA HIS A 32 -9.63 -15.02 -15.71
C HIS A 32 -8.59 -14.46 -14.74
N LEU A 33 -8.99 -13.72 -13.73
CA LEU A 33 -8.09 -12.86 -12.98
C LEU A 33 -7.99 -13.18 -11.49
N GLU A 34 -8.81 -14.10 -11.01
CA GLU A 34 -8.87 -14.46 -9.61
C GLU A 34 -7.49 -14.82 -9.02
N ASN A 35 -6.68 -15.56 -9.78
CA ASN A 35 -5.34 -15.94 -9.35
C ASN A 35 -4.32 -14.79 -9.38
N HIS A 36 -4.61 -13.72 -10.11
CA HIS A 36 -3.70 -12.59 -10.30
C HIS A 36 -4.10 -11.34 -9.51
N ILE A 37 -5.22 -11.40 -8.80
CA ILE A 37 -5.75 -10.20 -8.15
C ILE A 37 -4.87 -9.73 -6.99
N ALA A 38 -4.22 -10.66 -6.30
CA ALA A 38 -3.36 -10.36 -5.17
C ALA A 38 -1.93 -9.95 -5.59
N ASP A 39 -1.48 -10.37 -6.77
CA ASP A 39 -0.11 -10.11 -7.25
C ASP A 39 -0.03 -8.92 -8.22
N ASN A 40 -1.15 -8.46 -8.78
CA ASN A 40 -1.19 -7.41 -9.78
C ASN A 40 -1.88 -6.15 -9.28
N HIS A 41 -1.13 -5.05 -9.21
CA HIS A 41 -1.61 -3.77 -8.69
C HIS A 41 -2.83 -3.20 -9.41
N VAL A 42 -2.97 -3.40 -10.71
CA VAL A 42 -4.13 -2.93 -11.48
C VAL A 42 -5.40 -3.65 -11.02
N TRP A 43 -5.29 -4.96 -10.81
CA TRP A 43 -6.43 -5.76 -10.36
C TRP A 43 -6.76 -5.52 -8.89
N GLN A 44 -5.78 -5.25 -8.05
CA GLN A 44 -6.01 -4.85 -6.66
C GLN A 44 -6.79 -3.52 -6.57
N MET A 45 -6.42 -2.53 -7.38
CA MET A 45 -7.18 -1.28 -7.47
C MET A 45 -8.58 -1.49 -8.01
N ALA A 46 -8.72 -2.29 -9.07
CA ALA A 46 -10.01 -2.62 -9.66
C ALA A 46 -10.90 -3.39 -8.68
N PHE A 47 -10.33 -4.32 -7.92
CA PHE A 47 -11.00 -5.05 -6.85
C PHE A 47 -11.55 -4.10 -5.78
N ARG A 48 -10.74 -3.17 -5.29
CA ARG A 48 -11.19 -2.15 -4.33
C ARG A 48 -12.36 -1.33 -4.86
N ILE A 49 -12.24 -0.83 -6.10
CA ILE A 49 -13.29 -0.02 -6.73
C ILE A 49 -14.56 -0.85 -6.89
N PHE A 50 -14.44 -2.10 -7.33
CA PHE A 50 -15.55 -3.01 -7.48
C PHE A 50 -16.24 -3.32 -6.15
N THR A 51 -15.46 -3.62 -5.10
CA THR A 51 -15.97 -3.81 -3.74
C THR A 51 -16.77 -2.60 -3.27
N MET A 52 -16.23 -1.39 -3.39
CA MET A 52 -16.92 -0.17 -2.97
C MET A 52 -18.19 0.08 -3.78
N ALA A 53 -18.16 -0.14 -5.10
CA ALA A 53 -19.33 -0.02 -5.96
C ALA A 53 -20.43 -1.04 -5.59
N THR A 54 -20.04 -2.28 -5.33
CA THR A 54 -20.93 -3.36 -4.92
C THR A 54 -21.72 -2.97 -3.66
N PHE A 55 -21.01 -2.54 -2.63
CA PHE A 55 -21.68 -2.16 -1.38
C PHE A 55 -22.49 -0.86 -1.48
N SER A 56 -22.13 0.03 -2.41
CA SER A 56 -22.92 1.26 -2.62
C SER A 56 -24.30 1.02 -3.23
N VAL A 57 -24.51 -0.14 -3.85
CA VAL A 57 -25.79 -0.56 -4.48
C VAL A 57 -26.36 -1.83 -3.85
N TYR A 58 -25.83 -2.24 -2.71
CA TYR A 58 -26.32 -3.40 -1.95
C TYR A 58 -27.77 -3.16 -1.51
N GLY A 59 -28.64 -4.10 -1.81
CA GLY A 59 -30.07 -3.99 -1.59
C GLY A 59 -30.87 -3.30 -2.73
N ASP A 60 -30.19 -2.56 -3.62
CA ASP A 60 -30.82 -1.94 -4.79
C ASP A 60 -30.66 -2.79 -6.08
N LEU A 61 -29.59 -3.58 -6.16
CA LEU A 61 -29.32 -4.52 -7.25
C LEU A 61 -29.21 -5.94 -6.71
N PRO A 62 -30.00 -6.91 -7.23
CA PRO A 62 -29.93 -8.31 -6.79
C PRO A 62 -28.53 -8.93 -6.96
N GLU A 63 -27.81 -8.58 -8.03
CA GLU A 63 -26.47 -9.08 -8.30
C GLU A 63 -25.43 -8.61 -7.27
N ALA A 64 -25.69 -7.52 -6.57
CA ALA A 64 -24.76 -6.97 -5.60
C ALA A 64 -24.53 -7.90 -4.40
N GLU A 65 -25.50 -8.74 -4.04
CA GLU A 65 -25.33 -9.76 -3.00
C GLU A 65 -24.27 -10.79 -3.42
N VAL A 66 -24.37 -11.31 -4.64
CA VAL A 66 -23.41 -12.27 -5.20
C VAL A 66 -22.03 -11.66 -5.32
N TRP A 67 -21.94 -10.40 -5.76
CA TRP A 67 -20.67 -9.69 -5.86
C TRP A 67 -20.05 -9.42 -4.51
N ALA A 68 -20.86 -9.10 -3.50
CA ALA A 68 -20.38 -8.85 -2.14
C ALA A 68 -19.77 -10.12 -1.53
N ASP A 69 -20.47 -11.25 -1.64
CA ASP A 69 -19.98 -12.55 -1.18
C ASP A 69 -18.67 -12.94 -1.89
N TYR A 70 -18.63 -12.77 -3.20
CA TYR A 70 -17.41 -13.03 -3.98
C TYR A 70 -16.23 -12.18 -3.53
N CYS A 71 -16.44 -10.86 -3.41
CA CYS A 71 -15.40 -9.93 -2.99
C CYS A 71 -14.91 -10.24 -1.57
N TYR A 72 -15.82 -10.55 -0.65
CA TYR A 72 -15.48 -10.93 0.72
C TYR A 72 -14.62 -12.20 0.77
N ASN A 73 -15.08 -13.27 0.10
CA ASN A 73 -14.37 -14.53 0.05
C ASN A 73 -12.99 -14.40 -0.61
N LEU A 74 -12.89 -13.59 -1.67
CA LEU A 74 -11.63 -13.32 -2.34
C LEU A 74 -10.65 -12.54 -1.43
N TRP A 75 -11.16 -11.56 -0.67
CA TRP A 75 -10.36 -10.88 0.34
C TRP A 75 -9.80 -11.86 1.37
N VAL A 76 -10.65 -12.66 1.97
CA VAL A 76 -10.25 -13.65 3.00
C VAL A 76 -9.22 -14.64 2.45
N ALA A 77 -9.37 -15.07 1.20
CA ALA A 77 -8.50 -16.08 0.61
C ALA A 77 -7.14 -15.56 0.10
N ARG A 78 -7.03 -14.26 -0.25
CA ARG A 78 -5.89 -13.75 -1.03
C ARG A 78 -5.20 -12.52 -0.45
N PHE A 79 -5.81 -11.84 0.49
CA PHE A 79 -5.26 -10.59 1.05
C PHE A 79 -4.91 -10.76 2.54
N PRO A 80 -4.12 -9.82 3.13
CA PRO A 80 -3.67 -8.54 2.56
C PRO A 80 -2.48 -8.64 1.61
N GLY A 81 -1.63 -9.66 1.67
CA GLY A 81 -0.46 -9.81 0.81
C GLY A 81 -0.13 -11.25 0.45
N LEU A 82 0.81 -11.45 -0.48
CA LEU A 82 1.26 -12.78 -0.92
C LEU A 82 2.13 -13.50 0.12
N ASN A 83 2.64 -12.77 1.10
CA ASN A 83 3.48 -13.27 2.19
C ASN A 83 2.87 -12.89 3.54
N GLN A 84 3.45 -13.41 4.61
CA GLN A 84 2.99 -13.13 5.98
C GLN A 84 3.88 -12.13 6.73
N ASP A 85 4.98 -11.69 6.13
CA ASP A 85 5.97 -10.81 6.79
C ASP A 85 5.66 -9.31 6.65
N GLY A 86 4.57 -8.96 5.98
CA GLY A 86 4.09 -7.59 5.83
C GLY A 86 4.81 -6.76 4.76
N ALA A 87 5.88 -7.27 4.15
CA ALA A 87 6.57 -6.58 3.07
C ALA A 87 5.85 -6.77 1.72
N TRP A 88 6.10 -5.85 0.79
CA TRP A 88 5.42 -5.85 -0.50
C TRP A 88 6.26 -6.50 -1.59
N HIS A 89 5.72 -7.49 -2.28
CA HIS A 89 6.45 -8.39 -3.17
C HIS A 89 7.05 -7.72 -4.41
N ASN A 90 6.41 -6.71 -4.98
CA ASN A 90 6.83 -6.10 -6.24
C ASN A 90 7.42 -4.68 -6.11
N GLY A 91 7.76 -4.30 -4.89
CA GLY A 91 8.51 -3.07 -4.64
C GLY A 91 7.69 -1.87 -4.18
N ASP A 92 8.40 -0.85 -3.81
CA ASP A 92 7.87 0.26 -3.03
C ASP A 92 6.87 1.14 -3.79
N SER A 93 7.07 1.38 -5.08
CA SER A 93 6.12 2.20 -5.86
C SER A 93 4.77 1.52 -6.06
N TYR A 94 4.76 0.21 -6.23
CA TYR A 94 3.52 -0.54 -6.37
C TYR A 94 2.86 -0.84 -5.02
N PHE A 95 3.62 -0.86 -3.95
CA PHE A 95 3.08 -0.77 -2.61
C PHE A 95 2.24 0.50 -2.43
N HIS A 96 2.78 1.67 -2.81
CA HIS A 96 2.07 2.94 -2.72
C HIS A 96 0.75 2.97 -3.49
N VAL A 97 0.69 2.32 -4.64
CA VAL A 97 -0.54 2.23 -5.45
C VAL A 97 -1.63 1.45 -4.72
N ASN A 98 -1.25 0.47 -3.91
CA ASN A 98 -2.17 -0.43 -3.23
C ASN A 98 -2.52 -0.05 -1.79
N ILE A 99 -1.87 0.94 -1.22
CA ILE A 99 -2.10 1.41 0.16
C ILE A 99 -3.59 1.62 0.45
N ARG A 100 -4.33 2.23 -0.46
CA ARG A 100 -5.77 2.43 -0.27
C ARG A 100 -6.54 1.12 -0.21
N THR A 101 -6.22 0.15 -1.04
CA THR A 101 -6.85 -1.18 -1.01
C THR A 101 -6.62 -1.86 0.35
N LEU A 102 -5.39 -1.75 0.87
CA LEU A 102 -4.98 -2.35 2.13
C LEU A 102 -5.64 -1.73 3.38
N ILE A 103 -6.20 -0.53 3.26
CA ILE A 103 -6.92 0.13 4.37
C ILE A 103 -8.43 0.16 4.12
N GLU A 104 -8.88 0.60 2.94
CA GLU A 104 -10.30 0.84 2.68
C GLU A 104 -11.12 -0.45 2.73
N VAL A 105 -10.64 -1.50 2.10
CA VAL A 105 -11.38 -2.77 2.02
C VAL A 105 -11.52 -3.45 3.38
N PRO A 106 -10.43 -3.71 4.14
CA PRO A 106 -10.56 -4.34 5.45
C PRO A 106 -11.26 -3.45 6.48
N TYR A 107 -11.08 -2.13 6.41
CA TYR A 107 -11.81 -1.20 7.28
C TYR A 107 -13.33 -1.32 7.09
N PHE A 108 -13.75 -1.42 5.84
CA PHE A 108 -15.14 -1.60 5.49
C PHE A 108 -15.67 -2.97 5.93
N TYR A 109 -14.95 -4.05 5.62
CA TYR A 109 -15.33 -5.39 6.02
C TYR A 109 -15.37 -5.60 7.54
N SER A 110 -14.42 -5.03 8.27
CA SER A 110 -14.44 -5.10 9.74
C SER A 110 -15.70 -4.49 10.33
N ARG A 111 -16.20 -3.42 9.74
CA ARG A 111 -17.44 -2.76 10.19
C ARG A 111 -18.71 -3.55 9.86
N ILE A 112 -18.71 -4.30 8.77
CA ILE A 112 -19.86 -5.09 8.34
C ILE A 112 -19.92 -6.42 9.06
N SER A 113 -18.78 -7.13 9.13
CA SER A 113 -18.71 -8.48 9.69
C SER A 113 -18.56 -8.51 11.20
N GLY A 114 -18.10 -7.41 11.82
CA GLY A 114 -17.69 -7.38 13.22
C GLY A 114 -16.35 -8.07 13.49
N TYR A 115 -15.68 -8.62 12.47
CA TYR A 115 -14.34 -9.19 12.60
C TYR A 115 -13.28 -8.11 12.34
N ASP A 116 -12.28 -8.01 13.20
CA ASP A 116 -11.18 -7.08 13.03
C ASP A 116 -10.12 -7.64 12.06
N PHE A 117 -10.21 -7.26 10.79
CA PHE A 117 -9.24 -7.65 9.76
C PHE A 117 -7.84 -7.06 9.96
N PHE A 118 -7.71 -6.00 10.79
CA PHE A 118 -6.41 -5.42 11.12
C PHE A 118 -5.68 -6.18 12.24
N SER A 119 -6.34 -7.16 12.87
CA SER A 119 -5.69 -8.11 13.79
C SER A 119 -4.75 -9.09 13.09
N ASP A 120 -4.74 -9.13 11.75
CA ASP A 120 -3.78 -9.93 11.00
C ASP A 120 -2.35 -9.42 11.22
N PRO A 121 -1.41 -10.30 11.65
CA PRO A 121 -0.02 -9.93 11.92
C PRO A 121 0.70 -9.28 10.73
N TRP A 122 0.19 -9.47 9.52
CA TRP A 122 0.70 -8.81 8.32
C TRP A 122 0.77 -7.28 8.46
N TYR A 123 -0.20 -6.67 9.15
CA TYR A 123 -0.23 -5.22 9.31
C TYR A 123 0.88 -4.69 10.24
N GLU A 124 1.27 -5.46 11.25
CA GLU A 124 2.45 -5.12 12.07
C GLU A 124 3.74 -5.21 11.23
N GLY A 125 3.89 -6.26 10.44
CA GLY A 125 4.99 -6.39 9.48
C GLY A 125 4.99 -5.25 8.46
N SER A 126 3.82 -4.86 7.96
CA SER A 126 3.67 -3.75 7.00
C SER A 126 4.04 -2.39 7.60
N ALA A 127 3.77 -2.17 8.89
CA ALA A 127 4.24 -0.99 9.60
C ALA A 127 5.78 -0.93 9.62
N MET A 128 6.44 -2.06 9.91
CA MET A 128 7.90 -2.16 9.84
C MET A 128 8.41 -1.97 8.41
N TYR A 129 7.73 -2.54 7.41
CA TYR A 129 8.09 -2.35 6.01
C TYR A 129 8.09 -0.86 5.61
N VAL A 130 7.07 -0.11 6.01
CA VAL A 130 7.00 1.34 5.76
C VAL A 130 8.23 2.05 6.32
N ILE A 131 8.58 1.77 7.58
CA ILE A 131 9.63 2.47 8.31
C ILE A 131 11.02 2.11 7.78
N TYR A 132 11.31 0.82 7.61
CA TYR A 132 12.63 0.34 7.19
C TYR A 132 12.90 0.54 5.69
N GLN A 133 11.86 0.56 4.84
CA GLN A 133 12.05 0.80 3.41
C GLN A 133 12.17 2.28 3.05
N GLN A 134 11.71 3.16 3.91
CA GLN A 134 11.91 4.60 3.72
C GLN A 134 11.90 5.32 5.08
N PRO A 135 13.02 5.34 5.79
CA PRO A 135 13.15 6.10 7.03
C PRO A 135 12.83 7.58 6.83
N PRO A 136 12.51 8.32 7.90
CA PRO A 136 12.30 9.76 7.79
C PRO A 136 13.44 10.45 7.04
N PHE A 137 13.09 11.37 6.14
CA PHE A 137 14.00 12.19 5.33
C PHE A 137 14.92 11.41 4.38
N SER A 138 14.66 10.12 4.17
CA SER A 138 15.43 9.27 3.27
C SER A 138 14.69 9.02 1.96
N LYS A 139 15.45 8.82 0.89
CA LYS A 139 14.97 8.18 -0.32
C LYS A 139 14.52 6.75 0.02
N SER A 140 13.57 6.21 -0.74
CA SER A 140 13.12 4.83 -0.57
C SER A 140 14.27 3.84 -0.81
N ALA A 141 14.21 2.70 -0.15
CA ALA A 141 15.21 1.64 -0.18
C ALA A 141 15.55 1.11 -1.59
N GLY A 142 14.67 1.34 -2.57
CA GLY A 142 14.93 0.95 -3.97
C GLY A 142 14.75 -0.53 -4.25
N ASN A 143 14.19 -1.29 -3.32
CA ASN A 143 13.95 -2.72 -3.48
C ASN A 143 12.75 -2.99 -4.41
N GLY A 144 12.94 -3.86 -5.41
CA GLY A 144 11.92 -4.13 -6.41
C GLY A 144 11.66 -2.90 -7.29
N SER A 145 10.43 -2.77 -7.79
CA SER A 145 10.04 -1.59 -8.56
C SER A 145 9.83 -0.39 -7.64
N SER A 146 10.67 0.62 -7.77
CA SER A 146 10.60 1.85 -6.96
C SER A 146 10.80 3.11 -7.79
N HIS A 147 10.13 4.19 -7.40
CA HIS A 147 10.27 5.49 -8.05
C HIS A 147 11.58 6.18 -7.67
N GLN A 148 12.38 6.49 -8.67
CA GLN A 148 13.67 7.15 -8.45
C GLN A 148 13.53 8.60 -8.00
N ASN A 149 12.43 9.26 -8.30
CA ASN A 149 12.17 10.65 -7.98
C ASN A 149 11.55 10.89 -6.59
N VAL A 150 11.21 9.84 -5.87
CA VAL A 150 10.68 9.97 -4.49
C VAL A 150 11.85 10.05 -3.52
N LEU A 151 12.30 11.27 -3.23
CA LEU A 151 13.50 11.55 -2.43
C LEU A 151 13.27 11.48 -0.93
N GLN A 152 12.02 11.53 -0.47
CA GLN A 152 11.63 11.44 0.94
C GLN A 152 10.20 10.92 1.07
N PRO A 153 9.78 10.44 2.27
CA PRO A 153 8.42 9.98 2.48
C PRO A 153 7.39 11.01 2.04
N ASN A 154 6.45 10.58 1.23
CA ASN A 154 5.36 11.42 0.73
C ASN A 154 4.08 11.25 1.55
N GLY A 155 3.07 12.07 1.26
CA GLY A 155 1.80 12.04 1.98
C GLY A 155 1.04 10.71 1.89
N VAL A 156 1.25 9.90 0.85
CA VAL A 156 0.63 8.57 0.72
C VAL A 156 1.24 7.61 1.75
N ARG A 157 2.56 7.56 1.86
CA ARG A 157 3.28 6.73 2.84
C ARG A 157 2.99 7.16 4.27
N VAL A 158 3.09 8.46 4.53
CA VAL A 158 2.82 9.02 5.88
C VAL A 158 1.37 8.84 6.27
N GLY A 159 0.43 8.98 5.32
CA GLY A 159 -0.99 8.70 5.54
C GLY A 159 -1.27 7.24 5.88
N TYR A 160 -0.55 6.30 5.26
CA TYR A 160 -0.65 4.88 5.59
C TYR A 160 -0.10 4.57 6.99
N ALA A 161 1.06 5.13 7.33
CA ALA A 161 1.61 5.01 8.68
C ALA A 161 0.67 5.61 9.73
N ASP A 162 0.04 6.77 9.47
CA ASP A 162 -0.98 7.37 10.33
C ASP A 162 -2.20 6.45 10.51
N ALA A 163 -2.65 5.79 9.45
CA ALA A 163 -3.75 4.83 9.52
C ALA A 163 -3.37 3.60 10.37
N LEU A 164 -2.21 3.01 10.16
CA LEU A 164 -1.73 1.87 10.95
C LEU A 164 -1.52 2.24 12.42
N ALA A 165 -0.96 3.42 12.69
CA ALA A 165 -0.82 3.91 14.07
C ALA A 165 -2.14 3.87 14.83
N ARG A 166 -3.26 4.18 14.16
CA ARG A 166 -4.60 4.22 14.77
C ARG A 166 -5.31 2.87 14.76
N LEU A 167 -5.20 2.12 13.67
CA LEU A 167 -5.94 0.86 13.48
C LEU A 167 -5.39 -0.27 14.34
N ILE A 168 -4.07 -0.38 14.43
CA ILE A 168 -3.40 -1.45 15.19
C ILE A 168 -2.63 -0.93 16.41
N ASN A 169 -2.87 0.31 16.79
CA ASN A 169 -2.18 0.98 17.91
C ASN A 169 -0.65 0.93 17.81
N ASN A 170 -0.11 1.04 16.57
CA ASN A 170 1.33 0.94 16.32
C ASN A 170 2.05 2.24 16.67
N THR A 171 2.79 2.24 17.78
CA THR A 171 3.47 3.43 18.30
C THR A 171 4.70 3.81 17.49
N TYR A 172 5.35 2.88 16.79
CA TYR A 172 6.47 3.17 15.89
C TYR A 172 5.99 3.94 14.65
N SER A 173 4.86 3.52 14.07
CA SER A 173 4.21 4.28 12.98
C SER A 173 3.80 5.67 13.45
N ALA A 174 3.31 5.81 14.67
CA ALA A 174 2.97 7.10 15.26
C ALA A 174 4.18 8.02 15.41
N ASP A 175 5.32 7.48 15.88
CA ASP A 175 6.57 8.22 16.00
C ASP A 175 7.13 8.61 14.62
N TYR A 176 7.07 7.72 13.63
CA TYR A 176 7.42 7.99 12.24
C TYR A 176 6.62 9.19 11.67
N VAL A 177 5.31 9.18 11.85
CA VAL A 177 4.44 10.28 11.43
C VAL A 177 4.80 11.59 12.12
N ARG A 178 4.99 11.57 13.46
CA ARG A 178 5.36 12.77 14.21
C ARG A 178 6.69 13.34 13.75
N CYS A 179 7.71 12.49 13.58
CA CYS A 179 9.04 12.89 13.15
C CYS A 179 9.00 13.63 11.80
N ILE A 180 8.23 13.13 10.83
CA ILE A 180 8.11 13.77 9.52
C ILE A 180 7.30 15.06 9.61
N LEU A 181 6.15 15.05 10.29
CA LEU A 181 5.28 16.20 10.37
C LEU A 181 5.84 17.35 11.21
N GLN A 182 6.82 17.11 12.06
CA GLN A 182 7.56 18.18 12.76
C GLN A 182 8.30 19.10 11.79
N LYS A 183 8.83 18.55 10.67
CA LYS A 183 9.51 19.33 9.64
C LYS A 183 8.59 19.71 8.46
N GLU A 184 7.63 18.86 8.14
CA GLU A 184 6.71 19.02 7.02
C GLU A 184 5.24 18.98 7.48
N SER A 185 4.86 19.92 8.32
CA SER A 185 3.52 20.00 8.94
C SER A 185 2.36 19.96 7.94
N ASP A 186 2.58 20.45 6.74
CA ASP A 186 1.58 20.55 5.66
C ASP A 186 1.51 19.29 4.77
N LEU A 187 2.36 18.29 4.97
CA LEU A 187 2.53 17.18 4.04
C LEU A 187 1.21 16.45 3.74
N LEU A 188 0.45 16.10 4.77
CA LEU A 188 -0.83 15.39 4.62
C LEU A 188 -1.91 16.29 4.00
N ARG A 189 -1.91 17.58 4.30
CA ARG A 189 -2.83 18.53 3.67
C ARG A 189 -2.51 18.71 2.19
N LYS A 190 -1.25 18.81 1.83
CA LYS A 190 -0.81 18.90 0.42
C LYS A 190 -1.18 17.63 -0.35
N ALA A 191 -1.02 16.45 0.23
CA ALA A 191 -1.40 15.17 -0.37
C ALA A 191 -2.92 15.11 -0.62
N PHE A 192 -3.73 15.56 0.33
CA PHE A 192 -5.18 15.68 0.17
C PHE A 192 -5.56 16.60 -0.99
N MET A 193 -5.01 17.81 -1.02
CA MET A 193 -5.29 18.79 -2.07
C MET A 193 -4.83 18.32 -3.45
N ALA A 194 -3.74 17.56 -3.52
CA ALA A 194 -3.23 16.99 -4.77
C ALA A 194 -4.00 15.74 -5.24
N LYS A 195 -4.95 15.24 -4.47
CA LYS A 195 -5.72 14.01 -4.75
C LYS A 195 -4.82 12.79 -5.01
N THR A 196 -3.66 12.76 -4.40
CA THR A 196 -2.68 11.70 -4.55
C THR A 196 -2.96 10.58 -3.56
N GLY A 197 -3.92 9.70 -3.88
CA GLY A 197 -4.10 8.40 -3.23
C GLY A 197 -4.20 8.39 -1.70
N ASP A 198 -4.68 9.47 -1.12
CA ASP A 198 -4.60 9.71 0.29
C ASP A 198 -5.67 8.95 1.10
N LEU A 199 -5.36 8.75 2.35
CA LEU A 199 -6.25 8.25 3.37
C LEU A 199 -6.84 9.39 4.23
N SER A 200 -6.98 10.59 3.64
CA SER A 200 -7.47 11.78 4.38
C SER A 200 -8.87 11.58 4.93
N TRP A 201 -9.73 10.87 4.20
CA TRP A 201 -11.06 10.51 4.69
C TRP A 201 -10.99 9.70 5.98
N PHE A 202 -10.05 8.74 6.06
CA PHE A 202 -9.83 7.91 7.24
C PHE A 202 -9.37 8.78 8.41
N ARG A 203 -8.42 9.67 8.17
CA ARG A 203 -7.91 10.59 9.18
C ARG A 203 -8.98 11.56 9.69
N LEU A 204 -9.86 12.05 8.80
CA LEU A 204 -10.98 12.90 9.19
C LEU A 204 -12.01 12.16 10.08
N GLN A 205 -12.22 10.88 9.81
CA GLN A 205 -13.12 10.05 10.64
C GLN A 205 -12.46 9.60 11.95
N ASN A 206 -11.14 9.48 11.98
CA ASN A 206 -10.35 8.98 13.12
C ASN A 206 -9.36 10.05 13.60
N HIS A 207 -9.89 11.18 14.06
CA HIS A 207 -9.10 12.35 14.46
C HIS A 207 -8.56 12.27 15.90
N THR A 208 -8.64 11.11 16.57
CA THR A 208 -8.02 10.88 17.87
C THR A 208 -6.52 11.14 17.86
N PRO A 209 -5.89 11.53 18.95
CA PRO A 209 -4.44 11.64 19.04
C PRO A 209 -3.74 10.35 18.59
N LEU A 210 -2.56 10.50 17.99
CA LEU A 210 -1.71 9.35 17.69
C LEU A 210 -1.27 8.66 18.99
N PRO A 211 -1.20 7.32 19.03
CA PRO A 211 -0.80 6.59 20.22
C PRO A 211 0.62 6.97 20.67
N GLU A 212 0.81 7.03 21.97
CA GLU A 212 2.10 7.25 22.61
C GLU A 212 2.73 5.91 23.01
N GLY A 213 4.05 5.82 23.04
CA GLY A 213 4.77 4.61 23.46
C GLY A 213 6.18 4.52 22.90
N ARG A 214 6.53 3.35 22.40
CA ARG A 214 7.86 3.07 21.82
C ARG A 214 8.13 3.99 20.63
N LYS A 215 9.41 4.34 20.46
CA LYS A 215 9.88 5.24 19.40
C LYS A 215 10.79 4.50 18.43
N MET A 216 10.99 5.04 17.23
CA MET A 216 11.87 4.44 16.24
C MET A 216 13.29 4.18 16.77
N LYS A 217 13.80 5.00 17.68
CA LYS A 217 15.11 4.77 18.34
C LYS A 217 15.20 3.45 19.11
N ASP A 218 14.05 2.88 19.48
CA ASP A 218 13.97 1.59 20.18
C ASP A 218 13.95 0.39 19.20
N LEU A 219 13.91 0.65 17.88
CA LEU A 219 13.93 -0.37 16.84
C LEU A 219 15.35 -0.95 16.67
N PRO A 220 15.46 -2.24 16.32
CA PRO A 220 16.72 -2.83 15.91
C PRO A 220 17.34 -2.06 14.72
N LEU A 221 18.67 -2.02 14.65
CA LEU A 221 19.38 -1.43 13.52
C LEU A 221 19.34 -2.31 12.26
N ALA A 222 18.86 -3.54 12.36
CA ALA A 222 18.66 -4.45 11.25
C ALA A 222 17.26 -5.07 11.30
N TYR A 223 16.62 -5.18 10.14
CA TYR A 223 15.33 -5.86 10.01
C TYR A 223 15.29 -6.69 8.73
N VAL A 224 14.72 -7.88 8.83
CA VAL A 224 14.62 -8.82 7.72
C VAL A 224 13.16 -9.19 7.51
N PHE A 225 12.74 -9.16 6.26
CA PHE A 225 11.46 -9.69 5.77
C PHE A 225 11.74 -11.01 5.05
N PRO A 226 11.74 -12.15 5.77
CA PRO A 226 12.32 -13.38 5.25
C PRO A 226 11.51 -14.01 4.11
N GLN A 227 10.19 -13.84 4.11
CA GLN A 227 9.34 -14.39 3.05
C GLN A 227 9.38 -13.54 1.78
N THR A 228 9.53 -12.23 1.93
CA THR A 228 9.71 -11.32 0.78
C THR A 228 11.16 -11.29 0.31
N GLY A 229 12.10 -11.70 1.16
CA GLY A 229 13.53 -11.72 0.85
C GLY A 229 14.13 -10.32 0.78
N VAL A 230 13.78 -9.46 1.73
CA VAL A 230 14.28 -8.08 1.84
C VAL A 230 14.87 -7.86 3.22
N ALA A 231 16.03 -7.21 3.27
CA ALA A 231 16.67 -6.80 4.52
C ALA A 231 17.07 -5.33 4.47
N THR A 232 17.02 -4.67 5.62
CA THR A 232 17.53 -3.30 5.80
C THR A 232 18.40 -3.25 7.03
N LEU A 233 19.57 -2.63 6.90
CA LEU A 233 20.51 -2.35 7.98
C LEU A 233 20.71 -0.84 8.07
N MET A 234 20.71 -0.31 9.29
CA MET A 234 20.88 1.11 9.58
C MET A 234 21.96 1.29 10.62
N SER A 235 22.59 2.44 10.63
CA SER A 235 23.60 2.77 11.66
C SER A 235 23.01 3.60 12.79
N ASP A 236 21.90 4.30 12.57
CA ASP A 236 21.36 5.25 13.55
C ASP A 236 19.87 5.53 13.31
N TRP A 237 19.05 5.53 14.37
CA TRP A 237 17.67 5.91 14.38
C TRP A 237 17.39 7.29 14.98
N GLU A 238 18.38 7.89 15.64
CA GLU A 238 18.23 9.19 16.30
C GLU A 238 18.70 10.34 15.40
N ASN A 239 19.77 10.11 14.63
CA ASN A 239 20.35 11.13 13.77
C ASN A 239 20.36 10.71 12.29
N PHE A 240 19.26 11.00 11.60
CA PHE A 240 19.09 10.63 10.19
C PHE A 240 20.12 11.28 9.26
N SER A 241 20.69 12.44 9.62
CA SER A 241 21.73 13.09 8.82
C SER A 241 23.08 12.38 8.88
N ARG A 242 23.27 11.47 9.85
CA ARG A 242 24.46 10.62 9.98
C ARG A 242 24.19 9.15 9.74
N ASN A 243 22.93 8.82 9.40
CA ASN A 243 22.56 7.43 9.18
C ASN A 243 23.16 6.91 7.87
N ALA A 244 23.90 5.82 7.96
CA ALA A 244 24.23 4.96 6.84
C ALA A 244 23.20 3.84 6.78
N MET A 245 22.64 3.58 5.60
CA MET A 245 21.68 2.51 5.39
C MET A 245 22.16 1.60 4.25
N LEU A 246 21.99 0.30 4.44
CA LEU A 246 22.13 -0.71 3.40
C LEU A 246 20.83 -1.48 3.29
N THR A 247 20.33 -1.65 2.07
CA THR A 247 19.20 -2.51 1.79
C THR A 247 19.63 -3.63 0.85
N PHE A 248 19.11 -4.81 1.07
CA PHE A 248 19.42 -6.00 0.29
C PHE A 248 18.14 -6.70 -0.12
N ARG A 249 18.09 -7.22 -1.34
CA ARG A 249 16.99 -8.00 -1.85
C ARG A 249 17.49 -9.31 -2.46
N SER A 250 16.94 -10.42 -1.96
CA SER A 250 17.03 -11.75 -2.56
C SER A 250 15.66 -12.42 -2.40
N SER A 251 14.75 -12.10 -3.32
CA SER A 251 13.31 -12.35 -3.20
C SER A 251 12.88 -13.53 -4.08
N PRO A 252 11.95 -14.39 -3.63
CA PRO A 252 11.31 -15.37 -4.50
C PRO A 252 10.43 -14.71 -5.59
N TYR A 253 10.11 -13.42 -5.42
CA TYR A 253 9.28 -12.66 -6.35
C TYR A 253 10.16 -11.89 -7.34
N GLY A 254 10.24 -12.35 -8.57
CA GLY A 254 11.11 -11.72 -9.58
C GLY A 254 10.53 -11.68 -11.00
N SER A 255 9.34 -12.23 -11.23
CA SER A 255 8.81 -12.43 -12.59
C SER A 255 7.38 -11.98 -12.80
N THR A 256 6.63 -11.66 -11.75
CA THR A 256 5.21 -11.27 -11.87
C THR A 256 5.02 -9.80 -11.60
N SER A 257 4.10 -9.18 -12.33
CA SER A 257 3.53 -7.86 -12.06
C SER A 257 4.51 -6.82 -11.51
N HIS A 258 5.46 -6.36 -12.32
CA HIS A 258 6.47 -5.37 -11.93
C HIS A 258 7.44 -5.80 -10.81
N ALA A 259 7.43 -7.07 -10.42
CA ALA A 259 8.50 -7.61 -9.61
C ALA A 259 9.78 -7.66 -10.46
N ILE A 260 10.80 -6.91 -10.06
CA ILE A 260 12.06 -6.83 -10.78
C ILE A 260 12.94 -8.04 -10.41
N ALA A 261 13.58 -8.65 -11.40
CA ALA A 261 14.51 -9.76 -11.21
C ALA A 261 15.88 -9.27 -10.66
N ASN A 262 15.86 -8.49 -9.58
CA ASN A 262 17.03 -7.92 -8.95
C ASN A 262 17.47 -8.73 -7.72
N GLN A 263 17.66 -10.04 -7.91
CA GLN A 263 18.12 -10.92 -6.83
C GLN A 263 19.58 -10.63 -6.47
N ASN A 264 19.88 -10.74 -5.16
CA ASN A 264 21.18 -10.39 -4.58
C ASN A 264 21.62 -8.93 -4.87
N ALA A 265 20.63 -8.06 -5.12
CA ALA A 265 20.88 -6.64 -5.30
C ALA A 265 20.95 -5.92 -3.95
N PHE A 266 21.78 -4.91 -3.88
CA PHE A 266 21.88 -4.04 -2.71
C PHE A 266 21.85 -2.57 -3.11
N ASN A 267 21.38 -1.74 -2.20
CA ASN A 267 21.46 -0.29 -2.31
C ASN A 267 22.05 0.28 -1.03
N THR A 268 22.83 1.34 -1.14
CA THR A 268 23.45 2.00 0.02
C THR A 268 23.13 3.48 0.03
N PHE A 269 23.03 4.02 1.24
CA PHE A 269 22.65 5.40 1.48
C PHE A 269 23.48 6.02 2.59
N PHE A 270 23.60 7.34 2.53
CA PHE A 270 24.11 8.14 3.64
C PHE A 270 23.33 9.46 3.67
N ASP A 271 22.94 9.93 4.85
CA ASP A 271 22.11 11.14 5.02
C ASP A 271 20.83 11.09 4.16
N GLY A 272 20.21 9.91 4.08
CA GLY A 272 19.00 9.69 3.25
C GLY A 272 19.24 9.74 1.74
N LYS A 273 20.48 10.02 1.29
CA LYS A 273 20.84 10.11 -0.13
C LYS A 273 21.45 8.80 -0.63
N PRO A 274 21.10 8.34 -1.83
CA PRO A 274 21.63 7.10 -2.37
C PRO A 274 23.12 7.29 -2.77
N LEU A 275 23.95 6.31 -2.44
CA LEU A 275 25.35 6.19 -2.90
C LEU A 275 25.45 5.19 -4.04
N PHE A 276 25.03 3.93 -3.82
CA PHE A 276 24.80 2.95 -4.85
C PHE A 276 23.32 2.63 -4.87
N TYR A 277 22.70 2.78 -6.04
CA TYR A 277 21.25 2.68 -6.16
C TYR A 277 20.87 2.02 -7.48
N SER A 278 20.00 1.02 -7.42
CA SER A 278 19.49 0.36 -8.61
C SER A 278 18.76 1.33 -9.53
N SER A 279 18.68 1.03 -10.83
CA SER A 279 17.94 1.83 -11.80
C SER A 279 16.45 1.97 -11.46
N GLY A 280 15.92 1.05 -10.63
CA GLY A 280 14.57 1.12 -10.11
C GLY A 280 13.50 1.02 -11.19
N HIS A 281 12.42 1.75 -10.99
CA HIS A 281 11.30 1.78 -11.92
C HIS A 281 11.59 2.68 -13.13
N HIS A 282 11.43 2.13 -14.33
CA HIS A 282 11.53 2.91 -15.56
C HIS A 282 10.22 3.65 -15.85
N ILE A 283 10.31 4.91 -16.25
CA ILE A 283 9.14 5.79 -16.44
C ILE A 283 8.40 5.51 -17.75
N SER A 284 9.04 4.85 -18.72
CA SER A 284 8.48 4.58 -20.04
C SER A 284 7.63 3.31 -20.06
N PHE A 285 6.43 3.40 -20.60
CA PHE A 285 5.53 2.26 -20.87
C PHE A 285 5.69 1.74 -22.30
N THR A 286 6.88 1.81 -22.87
CA THR A 286 7.21 1.21 -24.16
C THR A 286 7.37 -0.31 -24.03
N ASP A 287 7.46 -1.01 -25.16
CA ASP A 287 7.74 -2.47 -25.21
C ASP A 287 9.04 -2.83 -24.48
N GLU A 288 9.97 -1.88 -24.39
CA GLU A 288 11.23 -2.01 -23.65
C GLU A 288 11.05 -2.01 -22.13
N HIS A 289 9.94 -1.52 -21.62
CA HIS A 289 9.65 -1.49 -20.18
C HIS A 289 9.82 -2.86 -19.53
N SER A 290 9.25 -3.90 -20.11
CA SER A 290 9.38 -5.27 -19.60
C SER A 290 10.80 -5.81 -19.70
N VAL A 291 11.53 -5.47 -20.75
CA VAL A 291 12.89 -5.94 -20.98
C VAL A 291 13.88 -5.26 -20.05
N TYR A 292 13.87 -3.93 -19.99
CA TYR A 292 14.86 -3.18 -19.22
C TYR A 292 14.53 -3.09 -17.73
N CYS A 293 13.26 -2.98 -17.37
CA CYS A 293 12.89 -2.83 -15.96
C CYS A 293 12.73 -4.15 -15.22
N HIS A 294 12.25 -5.19 -15.90
CA HIS A 294 11.90 -6.45 -15.25
C HIS A 294 12.97 -7.53 -15.41
N ARG A 295 13.77 -7.48 -16.47
CA ARG A 295 14.72 -8.55 -16.78
C ARG A 295 16.18 -8.13 -16.77
N SER A 296 16.50 -6.88 -17.04
CA SER A 296 17.88 -6.43 -17.24
C SER A 296 18.40 -5.46 -16.17
N THR A 297 17.58 -4.95 -15.29
CA THR A 297 18.05 -4.20 -14.13
C THR A 297 18.51 -5.18 -13.05
N ARG A 298 19.78 -5.49 -13.08
CA ARG A 298 20.46 -6.32 -12.07
C ARG A 298 21.25 -5.42 -11.12
#